data_cf8bdb9df7fb9190cf3aab98ab4c07bb
#
_entry.id   cf8bdb9df7fb9190cf3aab98ab4c07bb
#
_cell.length_a   1.000
_cell.length_b   1.000
_cell.length_c   1.000
_cell.angle_alpha   90.00
_cell.angle_beta   90.00
_cell.angle_gamma   90.00
#
_symmetry.space_group_name_H-M   'P 1'
#
loop_
_entity.id
_entity.type
_entity.pdbx_description
1 polymer ?
#
loop_
_entity_poly.entity_id
_entity_poly.type
_entity_poly.pdbx_seq_one_letter_code
_entity_poly.pdbx_strand_id
1 'polypeptide(L)'
;VGSEMCIRDRNYMETTYKELMDHFYEDDGKRYIQIHFLSPTAFKQNGRYLFYPDLRCVFQSLMNKYDSATAENTMHDEDTLEQICEHAQVIRYDLKSVSFSLEGVRIPSFIGKITIKLHGTDTMANFVNMLFEFGEYSGVGIKTSLGMGYMKIINEGGRK
;
A
#
# COMPACT_ATOMS: atom_id res chain seq x y z
N VAL A 1 -2.79 19.94 13.02
CA VAL A 1 -3.33 18.77 12.37
C VAL A 1 -2.38 17.60 12.46
N GLY A 2 -1.16 17.81 12.07
CA GLY A 2 -0.24 16.68 11.98
C GLY A 2 0.09 16.03 13.30
N SER A 3 0.35 16.82 14.33
CA SER A 3 0.82 16.19 15.57
C SER A 3 -0.33 15.50 16.31
N GLU A 4 -1.52 16.06 16.29
CA GLU A 4 -2.64 15.40 16.90
C GLU A 4 -2.96 14.08 16.21
N MET A 5 -2.98 14.12 14.90
CA MET A 5 -3.24 12.92 14.13
C MET A 5 -2.17 11.88 14.37
N CYS A 6 -0.94 12.29 14.49
CA CYS A 6 0.14 11.35 14.70
C CYS A 6 0.00 10.60 16.02
N ILE A 7 -0.40 11.29 17.10
CA ILE A 7 -0.56 10.62 18.38
C ILE A 7 -1.71 9.64 18.34
N ARG A 8 -2.83 10.06 17.78
CA ARG A 8 -3.97 9.19 17.66
C ARG A 8 -3.66 8.01 16.77
N ASP A 9 -3.01 8.28 15.65
CA ASP A 9 -2.71 7.23 14.69
C ASP A 9 -1.72 6.23 15.23
N ARG A 10 -0.83 6.65 16.12
CA ARG A 10 0.16 5.73 16.67
C ARG A 10 -0.52 4.64 17.49
N ASN A 11 -1.45 5.01 18.36
CA ASN A 11 -2.16 4.01 19.16
C ASN A 11 -3.00 3.10 18.28
N TYR A 12 -3.63 3.68 17.30
CA TYR A 12 -4.45 2.94 16.38
C TYR A 12 -3.58 1.95 15.58
N MET A 13 -2.42 2.40 15.16
CA MET A 13 -1.53 1.54 14.41
C MET A 13 -0.99 0.38 15.22
N GLU A 14 -0.73 0.60 16.50
CA GLU A 14 -0.27 -0.50 17.35
C GLU A 14 -1.31 -1.60 17.46
N THR A 15 -2.56 -1.20 17.64
CA THR A 15 -3.64 -2.18 17.69
C THR A 15 -3.76 -2.90 16.35
N THR A 16 -3.69 -2.14 15.28
CA THR A 16 -3.80 -2.70 13.94
C THR A 16 -2.66 -3.66 13.65
N TYR A 17 -1.47 -3.32 14.10
CA TYR A 17 -0.31 -4.18 13.90
C TYR A 17 -0.56 -5.57 14.48
N LYS A 18 -1.08 -5.63 15.68
CA LYS A 18 -1.34 -6.93 16.31
C LYS A 18 -2.39 -7.71 15.53
N GLU A 19 -3.45 -7.02 15.10
CA GLU A 19 -4.49 -7.68 14.34
C GLU A 19 -3.95 -8.20 13.01
N LEU A 20 -3.11 -7.41 12.37
CA LEU A 20 -2.55 -7.83 11.10
C LEU A 20 -1.62 -9.02 11.27
N MET A 21 -0.85 -9.04 12.33
CA MET A 21 0.05 -10.18 12.57
C MET A 21 -0.74 -11.43 12.83
N ASP A 22 -1.85 -11.31 13.54
CA ASP A 22 -2.71 -12.47 13.75
C ASP A 22 -3.24 -12.99 12.41
N HIS A 23 -3.71 -12.09 11.58
CA HIS A 23 -4.18 -12.46 10.25
C HIS A 23 -3.07 -13.12 9.44
N PHE A 24 -1.88 -12.56 9.52
CA PHE A 24 -0.76 -13.08 8.77
C PHE A 24 -0.50 -14.54 9.08
N TYR A 25 -0.64 -14.92 10.35
CA TYR A 25 -0.36 -16.28 10.75
C TYR A 25 -1.56 -17.20 10.64
N GLU A 26 -2.76 -16.66 10.55
CA GLU A 26 -3.96 -17.48 10.51
C GLU A 26 -4.53 -17.69 9.13
N ASP A 27 -4.28 -16.74 8.23
CA ASP A 27 -4.84 -16.83 6.90
C ASP A 27 -4.02 -17.72 5.99
N ASP A 28 -4.70 -18.31 5.04
CA ASP A 28 -4.02 -19.10 4.01
C ASP A 28 -3.47 -18.24 2.88
N GLY A 29 -3.64 -16.93 2.97
CA GLY A 29 -3.13 -16.03 1.95
C GLY A 29 -4.00 -16.03 0.69
N LYS A 30 -4.36 -14.86 0.26
CA LYS A 30 -5.17 -14.72 -0.95
C LYS A 30 -4.27 -14.49 -2.14
N ARG A 31 -4.57 -15.16 -3.23
CA ARG A 31 -3.74 -15.06 -4.43
C ARG A 31 -4.18 -13.95 -5.36
N TYR A 32 -5.39 -13.44 -5.19
CA TYR A 32 -5.90 -12.34 -5.99
C TYR A 32 -6.32 -11.21 -5.07
N ILE A 33 -5.76 -10.04 -5.28
CA ILE A 33 -6.07 -8.88 -4.47
C ILE A 33 -6.50 -7.75 -5.38
N GLN A 34 -7.62 -7.15 -5.07
CA GLN A 34 -8.08 -5.98 -5.82
C GLN A 34 -7.94 -4.75 -4.94
N ILE A 35 -7.24 -3.76 -5.44
CA ILE A 35 -6.96 -2.53 -4.71
C ILE A 35 -7.64 -1.38 -5.41
N HIS A 36 -8.32 -0.55 -4.64
CA HIS A 36 -8.96 0.66 -5.15
C HIS A 36 -8.24 1.87 -4.57
N PHE A 37 -7.64 2.66 -5.45
CA PHE A 37 -7.00 3.91 -5.06
C PHE A 37 -8.07 4.98 -5.10
N LEU A 38 -8.51 5.42 -3.92
CA LEU A 38 -9.68 6.28 -3.79
C LEU A 38 -9.33 7.75 -3.89
N SER A 39 -8.10 8.13 -3.57
CA SER A 39 -7.70 9.52 -3.73
C SER A 39 -6.48 9.55 -4.65
N PRO A 40 -6.14 10.73 -5.17
CA PRO A 40 -5.00 10.84 -6.08
C PRO A 40 -3.76 10.23 -5.46
N THR A 41 -3.09 9.39 -6.22
CA THR A 41 -1.93 8.63 -5.74
C THR A 41 -0.77 8.86 -6.69
N ALA A 42 0.41 9.05 -6.13
CA ALA A 42 1.61 9.21 -6.92
C ALA A 42 2.81 8.77 -6.10
N PHE A 43 3.90 8.52 -6.78
CA PHE A 43 5.17 8.19 -6.17
C PHE A 43 6.20 9.18 -6.68
N LYS A 44 7.34 9.25 -6.02
CA LYS A 44 8.41 10.10 -6.51
C LYS A 44 9.66 9.26 -6.62
N GLN A 45 10.28 9.29 -7.77
CA GLN A 45 11.43 8.47 -8.03
C GLN A 45 12.42 9.29 -8.87
N ASN A 46 13.64 9.40 -8.37
CA ASN A 46 14.68 10.15 -9.08
C ASN A 46 14.24 11.57 -9.44
N GLY A 47 13.54 12.22 -8.52
CA GLY A 47 13.09 13.60 -8.72
C GLY A 47 11.91 13.76 -9.62
N ARG A 48 11.31 12.68 -10.07
CA ARG A 48 10.17 12.73 -10.97
C ARG A 48 8.97 12.07 -10.35
N TYR A 49 7.80 12.57 -10.69
CA TYR A 49 6.57 11.94 -10.24
C TYR A 49 6.27 10.73 -11.12
N LEU A 50 5.92 9.65 -10.45
CA LEU A 50 5.50 8.43 -11.11
C LEU A 50 4.04 8.24 -10.76
N PHE A 51 3.17 8.32 -11.75
CA PHE A 51 1.74 8.31 -11.45
C PHE A 51 1.03 7.16 -12.15
N TYR A 52 1.55 5.99 -11.95
CA TYR A 52 0.87 4.74 -12.21
C TYR A 52 1.32 3.74 -11.14
N PRO A 53 0.56 2.68 -10.91
CA PRO A 53 0.85 1.78 -9.79
C PRO A 53 1.95 0.78 -10.14
N ASP A 54 3.17 1.27 -10.12
CA ASP A 54 4.33 0.40 -10.25
C ASP A 54 4.47 -0.39 -8.96
N LEU A 55 4.41 -1.72 -9.05
CA LEU A 55 4.34 -2.55 -7.85
C LEU A 55 5.56 -2.39 -6.96
N ARG A 56 6.74 -2.18 -7.55
CA ARG A 56 7.91 -1.95 -6.71
C ARG A 56 7.75 -0.69 -5.86
N CYS A 57 7.24 0.37 -6.46
CA CYS A 57 7.00 1.60 -5.70
C CYS A 57 5.92 1.41 -4.65
N VAL A 58 4.87 0.65 -4.99
CA VAL A 58 3.79 0.39 -4.06
C VAL A 58 4.32 -0.36 -2.84
N PHE A 59 5.03 -1.46 -3.07
CA PHE A 59 5.53 -2.27 -1.96
C PHE A 59 6.57 -1.52 -1.16
N GLN A 60 7.46 -0.81 -1.83
CA GLN A 60 8.50 -0.06 -1.12
C GLN A 60 7.88 1.01 -0.23
N SER A 61 6.87 1.70 -0.74
CA SER A 61 6.19 2.71 0.05
C SER A 61 5.54 2.10 1.28
N LEU A 62 4.86 0.97 1.09
CA LEU A 62 4.19 0.32 2.22
C LEU A 62 5.18 -0.17 3.26
N MET A 63 6.28 -0.77 2.81
CA MET A 63 7.28 -1.27 3.74
C MET A 63 7.93 -0.12 4.52
N ASN A 64 8.23 0.98 3.84
CA ASN A 64 8.80 2.13 4.53
C ASN A 64 7.84 2.73 5.53
N LYS A 65 6.57 2.82 5.18
CA LYS A 65 5.59 3.36 6.11
C LYS A 65 5.37 2.44 7.30
N TYR A 66 5.43 1.14 7.07
CA TYR A 66 5.33 0.18 8.16
C TYR A 66 6.50 0.35 9.13
N ASP A 67 7.72 0.49 8.58
CA ASP A 67 8.89 0.67 9.43
C ASP A 67 8.82 1.97 10.22
N SER A 68 8.25 3.00 9.63
CA SER A 68 8.09 4.27 10.33
C SER A 68 7.08 4.16 11.46
N ALA A 69 6.05 3.34 11.29
CA ALA A 69 4.99 3.21 12.29
C ALA A 69 5.37 2.27 13.41
N THR A 70 6.26 1.31 13.14
CA THR A 70 6.68 0.34 14.15
C THR A 70 8.18 0.47 14.35
N ALA A 71 8.57 0.90 15.53
CA ALA A 71 9.98 1.18 15.78
C ALA A 71 10.82 -0.07 15.99
N GLU A 72 10.18 -1.19 16.24
CA GLU A 72 10.92 -2.36 16.70
C GLU A 72 11.41 -3.28 15.60
N ASN A 73 10.67 -3.38 14.53
CA ASN A 73 11.02 -4.31 13.47
C ASN A 73 11.19 -3.57 12.17
N THR A 74 12.26 -3.85 11.51
CA THR A 74 12.49 -3.28 10.18
C THR A 74 11.97 -4.28 9.15
N MET A 75 10.98 -3.86 8.40
CA MET A 75 10.39 -4.71 7.38
C MET A 75 11.06 -4.51 6.03
N HIS A 76 11.56 -3.30 5.79
CA HIS A 76 12.15 -2.99 4.50
C HIS A 76 13.45 -3.75 4.31
N ASP A 77 13.52 -4.52 3.25
CA ASP A 77 14.67 -5.34 2.92
C ASP A 77 14.66 -5.50 1.41
N GLU A 78 15.77 -5.14 0.78
CA GLU A 78 15.81 -5.15 -0.68
C GLU A 78 15.55 -6.54 -1.25
N ASP A 79 16.07 -7.57 -0.61
CA ASP A 79 15.84 -8.91 -1.11
C ASP A 79 14.37 -9.30 -1.04
N THR A 80 13.73 -8.97 0.07
CA THR A 80 12.31 -9.24 0.22
C THR A 80 11.50 -8.46 -0.81
N LEU A 81 11.85 -7.20 -1.01
CA LEU A 81 11.16 -6.37 -1.98
C LEU A 81 11.28 -6.97 -3.37
N GLU A 82 12.46 -7.42 -3.74
CA GLU A 82 12.67 -8.02 -5.04
C GLU A 82 11.85 -9.29 -5.21
N GLN A 83 11.84 -10.12 -4.17
CA GLN A 83 11.07 -11.36 -4.23
C GLN A 83 9.58 -11.10 -4.39
N ILE A 84 9.06 -10.13 -3.66
CA ILE A 84 7.65 -9.79 -3.78
C ILE A 84 7.35 -9.32 -5.19
N CYS A 85 8.20 -8.47 -5.73
CA CYS A 85 7.98 -7.92 -7.07
C CYS A 85 8.00 -9.00 -8.13
N GLU A 86 8.86 -9.99 -7.95
CA GLU A 86 8.94 -11.08 -8.90
C GLU A 86 7.69 -11.96 -8.92
N HIS A 87 7.00 -12.01 -7.78
CA HIS A 87 5.87 -12.92 -7.63
C HIS A 87 4.52 -12.21 -7.63
N ALA A 88 4.50 -10.93 -7.89
CA ALA A 88 3.26 -10.16 -7.95
C ALA A 88 3.11 -9.59 -9.36
N GLN A 89 1.89 -9.66 -9.85
CA GLN A 89 1.64 -9.24 -11.22
C GLN A 89 0.29 -8.54 -11.30
N VAL A 90 0.26 -7.38 -11.92
CA VAL A 90 -1.00 -6.71 -12.21
C VAL A 90 -1.62 -7.41 -13.40
N ILE A 91 -2.82 -7.95 -13.20
CA ILE A 91 -3.50 -8.67 -14.28
C ILE A 91 -4.71 -7.93 -14.83
N ARG A 92 -5.13 -6.88 -14.15
CA ARG A 92 -6.26 -6.08 -14.61
C ARG A 92 -6.17 -4.71 -13.98
N TYR A 93 -6.58 -3.70 -14.70
CA TYR A 93 -6.62 -2.35 -14.13
C TYR A 93 -7.70 -1.52 -14.80
N ASP A 94 -8.14 -0.53 -14.06
CA ASP A 94 -9.09 0.47 -14.55
C ASP A 94 -8.65 1.76 -13.88
N LEU A 95 -7.81 2.52 -14.55
CA LEU A 95 -7.12 3.65 -13.96
C LEU A 95 -7.40 4.92 -14.73
N LYS A 96 -7.26 6.04 -14.03
CA LYS A 96 -7.49 7.35 -14.62
C LYS A 96 -6.44 8.32 -14.11
N SER A 97 -5.88 9.12 -15.00
CA SER A 97 -4.96 10.18 -14.61
C SER A 97 -5.73 11.35 -14.04
N VAL A 98 -5.25 11.87 -12.93
CA VAL A 98 -5.86 13.04 -12.30
C VAL A 98 -4.74 13.92 -11.80
N SER A 99 -5.08 15.07 -11.22
CA SER A 99 -4.11 15.96 -10.61
C SER A 99 -4.52 16.23 -9.19
N PHE A 100 -3.53 16.34 -8.32
CA PHE A 100 -3.73 16.75 -6.95
C PHE A 100 -3.13 18.14 -6.80
N SER A 101 -3.93 19.12 -6.40
CA SER A 101 -3.48 20.48 -6.25
C SER A 101 -3.14 20.78 -4.82
N LEU A 102 -1.95 21.33 -4.60
CA LEU A 102 -1.48 21.67 -3.27
C LEU A 102 -0.72 22.97 -3.35
N GLU A 103 -1.32 24.04 -2.81
CA GLU A 103 -0.66 25.34 -2.72
C GLU A 103 -0.05 25.79 -4.04
N GLY A 104 -0.85 25.70 -5.07
CA GLY A 104 -0.39 26.16 -6.38
C GLY A 104 0.43 25.17 -7.15
N VAL A 105 0.75 24.03 -6.56
CA VAL A 105 1.50 22.99 -7.24
C VAL A 105 0.52 21.89 -7.65
N ARG A 106 0.69 21.43 -8.88
CA ARG A 106 -0.12 20.33 -9.38
C ARG A 106 0.72 19.09 -9.45
N ILE A 107 0.24 18.04 -8.79
CA ILE A 107 0.95 16.77 -8.76
C ILE A 107 0.19 15.78 -9.63
N PRO A 108 0.80 15.30 -10.72
CA PRO A 108 0.14 14.30 -11.55
C PRO A 108 -0.05 13.02 -10.74
N SER A 109 -1.20 12.42 -10.86
CA SER A 109 -1.59 11.31 -9.99
C SER A 109 -2.50 10.37 -10.75
N PHE A 110 -2.89 9.28 -10.08
CA PHE A 110 -3.85 8.35 -10.65
C PHE A 110 -4.85 7.95 -9.59
N ILE A 111 -6.02 7.53 -10.05
CA ILE A 111 -7.03 6.89 -9.22
C ILE A 111 -7.53 5.68 -9.99
N GLY A 112 -8.22 4.78 -9.29
CA GLY A 112 -8.83 3.64 -9.95
C GLY A 112 -8.52 2.35 -9.25
N LYS A 113 -8.63 1.26 -9.97
CA LYS A 113 -8.52 -0.08 -9.40
C LYS A 113 -7.48 -0.89 -10.15
N ILE A 114 -6.82 -1.77 -9.40
CA ILE A 114 -5.97 -2.77 -10.00
C ILE A 114 -6.26 -4.11 -9.35
N THR A 115 -6.04 -5.18 -10.09
CA THR A 115 -6.12 -6.52 -9.56
C THR A 115 -4.74 -7.14 -9.68
N ILE A 116 -4.25 -7.67 -8.59
CA ILE A 116 -2.91 -8.25 -8.51
C ILE A 116 -3.05 -9.74 -8.28
N LYS A 117 -2.29 -10.51 -9.03
CA LYS A 117 -2.18 -11.95 -8.81
C LYS A 117 -0.86 -12.22 -8.12
N LEU A 118 -0.89 -13.05 -7.09
CA LEU A 118 0.29 -13.39 -6.32
C LEU A 118 0.70 -14.82 -6.64
N HIS A 119 1.95 -14.95 -7.04
CA HIS A 119 2.56 -16.25 -7.25
C HIS A 119 3.46 -16.54 -6.05
N GLY A 120 4.14 -17.66 -6.07
CA GLY A 120 5.07 -17.98 -4.99
C GLY A 120 4.42 -18.75 -3.86
N THR A 121 5.00 -18.63 -2.68
CA THR A 121 4.54 -19.41 -1.53
C THR A 121 3.37 -18.74 -0.83
N ASP A 122 2.69 -19.52 -0.01
CA ASP A 122 1.60 -18.97 0.79
C ASP A 122 2.12 -17.94 1.78
N THR A 123 3.31 -18.16 2.32
CA THR A 123 3.90 -17.20 3.24
C THR A 123 4.09 -15.84 2.58
N MET A 124 4.57 -15.86 1.33
CA MET A 124 4.76 -14.61 0.61
C MET A 124 3.43 -13.94 0.31
N ALA A 125 2.42 -14.73 -0.07
CA ALA A 125 1.10 -14.17 -0.33
C ALA A 125 0.52 -13.55 0.92
N ASN A 126 0.69 -14.22 2.05
CA ASN A 126 0.21 -13.67 3.33
C ASN A 126 0.91 -12.38 3.68
N PHE A 127 2.21 -12.31 3.40
CA PHE A 127 2.98 -11.11 3.68
C PHE A 127 2.47 -9.93 2.85
N VAL A 128 2.22 -10.18 1.58
CA VAL A 128 1.72 -9.12 0.69
C VAL A 128 0.32 -8.68 1.12
N ASN A 129 -0.53 -9.65 1.48
CA ASN A 129 -1.86 -9.30 1.97
C ASN A 129 -1.78 -8.43 3.22
N MET A 130 -0.85 -8.76 4.11
CA MET A 130 -0.66 -7.97 5.32
C MET A 130 -0.23 -6.54 4.98
N LEU A 131 0.68 -6.40 4.03
CA LEU A 131 1.12 -5.08 3.63
C LEU A 131 -0.03 -4.23 3.09
N PHE A 132 -0.88 -4.83 2.26
CA PHE A 132 -2.00 -4.07 1.73
C PHE A 132 -3.03 -3.73 2.79
N GLU A 133 -3.25 -4.63 3.74
CA GLU A 133 -4.14 -4.31 4.85
C GLU A 133 -3.60 -3.16 5.66
N PHE A 134 -2.31 -3.14 5.89
CA PHE A 134 -1.68 -2.01 6.55
C PHE A 134 -1.84 -0.74 5.72
N GLY A 135 -1.75 -0.88 4.41
CA GLY A 135 -1.87 0.27 3.51
C GLY A 135 -3.22 0.97 3.60
N GLU A 136 -4.26 0.26 4.00
CA GLU A 136 -5.55 0.89 4.18
C GLU A 136 -5.51 1.94 5.27
N TYR A 137 -4.59 1.82 6.20
CA TYR A 137 -4.44 2.77 7.29
C TYR A 137 -3.36 3.80 7.01
N SER A 138 -2.26 3.39 6.40
CA SER A 138 -1.13 4.29 6.19
C SER A 138 -1.24 5.10 4.91
N GLY A 139 -2.03 4.63 3.95
CA GLY A 139 -1.96 5.18 2.61
C GLY A 139 -0.73 4.67 1.89
N VAL A 140 -0.58 5.04 0.63
CA VAL A 140 0.53 4.59 -0.19
C VAL A 140 1.00 5.75 -1.07
N GLY A 141 2.31 5.83 -1.26
CA GLY A 141 2.87 6.88 -2.08
C GLY A 141 3.19 8.14 -1.30
N ILE A 142 3.24 9.26 -2.00
CA ILE A 142 3.66 10.51 -1.39
C ILE A 142 2.47 11.26 -0.81
N LYS A 143 2.77 12.14 0.16
CA LYS A 143 1.82 13.12 0.71
C LYS A 143 0.54 12.50 1.23
N THR A 144 0.68 11.34 1.87
CA THR A 144 -0.50 10.67 2.42
C THR A 144 -1.11 11.46 3.58
N SER A 145 -0.29 12.22 4.32
CA SER A 145 -0.82 13.04 5.40
C SER A 145 -1.67 14.19 4.88
N LEU A 146 -1.58 14.48 3.59
CA LEU A 146 -2.33 15.58 2.99
C LEU A 146 -3.51 15.09 2.16
N GLY A 147 -3.81 13.82 2.21
CA GLY A 147 -4.98 13.28 1.54
C GLY A 147 -4.71 12.47 0.29
N MET A 148 -3.45 12.38 -0.13
CA MET A 148 -3.13 11.53 -1.27
C MET A 148 -2.95 10.08 -0.82
N GLY A 149 -3.11 9.18 -1.75
CA GLY A 149 -2.72 7.79 -1.54
C GLY A 149 -3.66 6.93 -0.72
N TYR A 150 -4.90 7.37 -0.54
CA TYR A 150 -5.86 6.56 0.20
C TYR A 150 -6.28 5.36 -0.63
N MET A 151 -6.13 4.17 -0.07
CA MET A 151 -6.44 2.94 -0.79
C MET A 151 -7.28 2.02 0.07
N LYS A 152 -7.99 1.12 -0.61
CA LYS A 152 -8.78 0.10 0.06
C LYS A 152 -8.70 -1.19 -0.71
N ILE A 153 -8.72 -2.30 0.03
CA ILE A 153 -8.83 -3.61 -0.57
C ILE A 153 -10.31 -3.87 -0.85
N ILE A 154 -10.61 -4.30 -2.04
CA ILE A 154 -11.98 -4.61 -2.42
C ILE A 154 -12.18 -6.10 -2.23
N ASN A 155 -13.11 -6.43 -1.34
CA ASN A 155 -13.43 -7.82 -1.11
C ASN A 155 -14.80 -8.08 -1.67
N GLU A 156 -14.79 -8.55 -2.88
CA GLU A 156 -16.06 -8.77 -3.50
C GLU A 156 -16.57 -10.13 -3.21
N GLY A 157 -16.79 -10.43 -2.01
CA GLY A 157 -17.40 -11.68 -1.66
C GLY A 157 -16.63 -12.86 -2.16
N GLY A 158 -15.34 -12.73 -2.23
CA GLY A 158 -14.54 -13.83 -2.67
C GLY A 158 -14.69 -14.19 -4.13
N ARG A 159 -15.38 -13.35 -4.91
CA ARG A 159 -15.49 -13.61 -6.19
C ARG A 159 -14.43 -13.43 -6.91
N LYS A 160 -13.98 -13.86 -7.30
CA LYS A 160 -12.97 -13.85 -8.07
C LYS A 160 -12.77 -13.18 -8.90
#